data_7e3f8bb0da6ef8fe17cc5761624bf3f1
#
_entry.id   7e3f8bb0da6ef8fe17cc5761624bf3f1
#
_cell.length_a   1.000
_cell.length_b   1.000
_cell.length_c   1.000
_cell.angle_alpha   90.00
_cell.angle_beta   90.00
_cell.angle_gamma   90.00
#
_symmetry.space_group_name_H-M   'P 1'
#
loop_
_entity.id
_entity.type
_entity.pdbx_description
1 polymer ?
#
loop_
_entity_poly.entity_id
_entity_poly.type
_entity_poly.pdbx_seq_one_letter_code
_entity_poly.pdbx_strand_id
1 'polypeptide(L)'
;MENQTTAPVRTYDVIVVGGGWTGSAAALAAARNGARTLLIERINALGGAPVTMDVNPLMRYFTKDPVTGETQYLSRGIFEEIVADMRRAGAMKENLFNPEWLKIILNRKMKEAGVELLFNSVAVEAERKGDRLVSVTVANKSGMIKLAATYFIDCTGDADVAAAAGFPYRLGRTEDH
;
A
#
# COMPACT_ATOMS: atom_id res chain seq x y z
N MET A 1 12.59 -8.58 -37.17
CA MET A 1 12.61 -8.57 -35.69
C MET A 1 12.99 -7.16 -35.27
N GLU A 2 11.97 -6.34 -35.00
CA GLU A 2 12.19 -4.93 -34.69
C GLU A 2 12.83 -4.77 -33.32
N ASN A 3 13.84 -3.94 -33.27
CA ASN A 3 14.49 -3.49 -32.04
C ASN A 3 13.42 -2.91 -31.10
N GLN A 4 13.03 -3.66 -30.08
CA GLN A 4 12.30 -3.09 -28.96
C GLN A 4 13.27 -2.11 -28.28
N THR A 5 13.10 -0.84 -28.57
CA THR A 5 13.74 0.25 -27.83
C THR A 5 13.27 0.09 -26.38
N THR A 6 14.11 -0.47 -25.54
CA THR A 6 13.80 -0.59 -24.11
C THR A 6 13.69 0.82 -23.55
N ALA A 7 12.47 1.24 -23.24
CA ALA A 7 12.25 2.50 -22.56
C ALA A 7 13.14 2.54 -21.29
N PRO A 8 13.69 3.71 -20.93
CA PRO A 8 14.57 3.80 -19.78
C PRO A 8 13.84 3.32 -18.52
N VAL A 9 14.49 2.43 -17.78
CA VAL A 9 13.95 1.90 -16.53
C VAL A 9 13.80 3.06 -15.54
N ARG A 10 12.55 3.35 -15.12
CA ARG A 10 12.31 4.36 -14.09
C ARG A 10 12.83 3.86 -12.75
N THR A 11 13.58 4.71 -12.07
CA THR A 11 14.19 4.37 -10.77
C THR A 11 13.58 5.20 -9.65
N TYR A 12 13.39 4.58 -8.50
CA TYR A 12 12.87 5.16 -7.28
C TYR A 12 13.77 4.81 -6.10
N ASP A 13 13.63 5.54 -5.00
CA ASP A 13 14.25 5.11 -3.75
C ASP A 13 13.42 3.99 -3.12
N VAL A 14 12.10 4.14 -3.14
CA VAL A 14 11.14 3.18 -2.58
C VAL A 14 10.01 2.91 -3.58
N ILE A 15 9.73 1.64 -3.83
CA ILE A 15 8.50 1.20 -4.49
C ILE A 15 7.67 0.43 -3.47
N VAL A 16 6.43 0.87 -3.27
CA VAL A 16 5.42 0.18 -2.46
C VAL A 16 4.43 -0.48 -3.40
N VAL A 17 4.14 -1.77 -3.21
CA VAL A 17 3.18 -2.52 -4.02
C VAL A 17 1.98 -2.90 -3.16
N GLY A 18 0.79 -2.43 -3.58
CA GLY A 18 -0.46 -2.54 -2.85
C GLY A 18 -0.82 -1.26 -2.09
N GLY A 19 -1.91 -0.61 -2.51
CA GLY A 19 -2.38 0.68 -1.99
C GLY A 19 -3.45 0.57 -0.89
N GLY A 20 -3.49 -0.53 -0.15
CA GLY A 20 -4.32 -0.67 1.05
C GLY A 20 -3.86 0.26 2.19
N TRP A 21 -4.43 0.09 3.38
CA TRP A 21 -4.05 0.86 4.57
C TRP A 21 -2.55 0.81 4.84
N THR A 22 -1.98 -0.40 4.81
CA THR A 22 -0.55 -0.64 5.09
C THR A 22 0.34 0.03 4.05
N GLY A 23 0.05 -0.19 2.75
CA GLY A 23 0.86 0.41 1.69
C GLY A 23 0.71 1.92 1.62
N SER A 24 -0.48 2.45 1.87
CA SER A 24 -0.68 3.89 1.99
C SER A 24 0.15 4.49 3.13
N ALA A 25 0.17 3.85 4.29
CA ALA A 25 1.00 4.31 5.40
C ALA A 25 2.50 4.21 5.10
N ALA A 26 2.93 3.11 4.48
CA ALA A 26 4.32 2.90 4.10
C ALA A 26 4.80 3.94 3.07
N ALA A 27 4.00 4.20 2.03
CA ALA A 27 4.34 5.20 1.02
C ALA A 27 4.40 6.62 1.58
N LEU A 28 3.44 7.00 2.45
CA LEU A 28 3.47 8.29 3.15
C LEU A 28 4.70 8.42 4.03
N ALA A 29 5.03 7.38 4.79
CA ALA A 29 6.21 7.40 5.65
C ALA A 29 7.50 7.55 4.84
N ALA A 30 7.67 6.78 3.76
CA ALA A 30 8.83 6.85 2.88
C ALA A 30 9.00 8.26 2.28
N ALA A 31 7.94 8.79 1.67
CA ALA A 31 7.98 10.10 1.01
C ALA A 31 8.24 11.25 2.01
N ARG A 32 7.62 11.21 3.19
CA ARG A 32 7.85 12.21 4.26
C ARG A 32 9.27 12.20 4.81
N ASN A 33 9.98 11.08 4.66
CA ASN A 33 11.41 10.97 4.97
C ASN A 33 12.33 11.32 3.78
N GLY A 34 11.78 11.91 2.72
CA GLY A 34 12.54 12.42 1.58
C GLY A 34 12.82 11.39 0.48
N ALA A 35 12.29 10.17 0.58
CA ALA A 35 12.48 9.16 -0.46
C ALA A 35 11.58 9.46 -1.69
N ARG A 36 12.15 9.37 -2.89
CA ARG A 36 11.35 9.34 -4.12
C ARG A 36 10.55 8.05 -4.17
N THR A 37 9.24 8.15 -3.90
CA THR A 37 8.37 7.01 -3.65
C THR A 37 7.33 6.81 -4.74
N LEU A 38 7.20 5.58 -5.24
CA LEU A 38 6.11 5.11 -6.09
C LEU A 38 5.22 4.16 -5.30
N LEU A 39 3.90 4.34 -5.40
CA LEU A 39 2.90 3.40 -4.92
C LEU A 39 2.15 2.80 -6.10
N ILE A 40 2.20 1.47 -6.22
CA ILE A 40 1.54 0.69 -7.27
C ILE A 40 0.26 0.07 -6.68
N GLU A 41 -0.88 0.26 -7.36
CA GLU A 41 -2.15 -0.30 -6.94
C GLU A 41 -2.89 -0.93 -8.12
N ARG A 42 -3.42 -2.14 -7.92
CA ARG A 42 -4.08 -2.93 -8.96
C ARG A 42 -5.45 -2.38 -9.39
N ILE A 43 -6.11 -1.64 -8.51
CA ILE A 43 -7.38 -0.96 -8.82
C ILE A 43 -7.17 0.54 -9.00
N ASN A 44 -8.26 1.27 -9.21
CA ASN A 44 -8.26 2.71 -9.41
C ASN A 44 -8.42 3.53 -8.13
N ALA A 45 -8.24 2.93 -6.96
CA ALA A 45 -8.45 3.58 -5.67
C ALA A 45 -7.52 3.04 -4.59
N LEU A 46 -7.13 3.91 -3.66
CA LEU A 46 -6.45 3.54 -2.43
C LEU A 46 -7.45 3.12 -1.35
N GLY A 47 -6.99 2.34 -0.36
CA GLY A 47 -7.77 1.97 0.81
C GLY A 47 -7.95 0.47 1.02
N GLY A 48 -7.75 -0.36 -0.03
CA GLY A 48 -7.81 -1.82 0.07
C GLY A 48 -9.20 -2.36 0.40
N ALA A 49 -9.30 -3.39 1.24
CA ALA A 49 -10.55 -4.09 1.55
C ALA A 49 -11.73 -3.19 1.96
N PRO A 50 -11.56 -2.12 2.74
CA PRO A 50 -12.64 -1.17 3.01
C PRO A 50 -13.32 -0.58 1.78
N VAL A 51 -12.55 -0.43 0.71
CA VAL A 51 -12.99 0.20 -0.53
C VAL A 51 -13.48 -0.81 -1.56
N THR A 52 -12.89 -2.01 -1.56
CA THR A 52 -13.17 -3.05 -2.56
C THR A 52 -14.20 -4.07 -2.10
N MET A 53 -14.37 -4.24 -0.79
CA MET A 53 -15.20 -5.28 -0.18
C MET A 53 -16.20 -4.71 0.84
N ASP A 54 -16.34 -3.37 0.90
CA ASP A 54 -17.20 -2.66 1.84
C ASP A 54 -16.97 -3.01 3.33
N VAL A 55 -15.73 -3.43 3.66
CA VAL A 55 -15.32 -3.69 5.05
C VAL A 55 -14.96 -2.38 5.72
N ASN A 56 -15.98 -1.60 6.09
CA ASN A 56 -15.84 -0.23 6.55
C ASN A 56 -15.91 0.00 8.08
N PRO A 57 -16.11 -0.99 8.97
CA PRO A 57 -15.87 -0.78 10.39
C PRO A 57 -14.36 -0.83 10.68
N LEU A 58 -13.84 0.19 11.36
CA LEU A 58 -12.52 0.07 11.99
C LEU A 58 -12.63 -0.93 13.14
N MET A 59 -11.85 -2.00 13.06
CA MET A 59 -11.73 -2.94 14.17
C MET A 59 -11.14 -2.22 15.39
N ARG A 60 -11.23 -2.83 16.57
CA ARG A 60 -10.82 -2.19 17.80
C ARG A 60 -9.36 -1.70 17.72
N TYR A 61 -9.17 -0.39 17.62
CA TYR A 61 -7.88 0.30 17.56
C TYR A 61 -7.60 1.10 18.85
N PHE A 62 -8.45 0.92 19.84
CA PHE A 62 -8.32 1.46 21.19
C PHE A 62 -8.77 0.43 22.22
N THR A 63 -8.31 0.61 23.43
CA THR A 63 -8.79 -0.10 24.63
C THR A 63 -9.09 0.91 25.72
N LYS A 64 -9.76 0.46 26.77
CA LYS A 64 -9.88 1.25 27.99
C LYS A 64 -8.93 0.71 29.04
N ASP A 65 -8.23 1.61 29.71
CA ASP A 65 -7.45 1.26 30.89
C ASP A 65 -8.39 0.64 31.94
N PRO A 66 -8.09 -0.55 32.47
CA PRO A 66 -8.97 -1.24 33.38
C PRO A 66 -9.10 -0.57 34.77
N VAL A 67 -8.17 0.32 35.10
CA VAL A 67 -8.14 1.01 36.39
C VAL A 67 -8.72 2.42 36.29
N THR A 68 -8.24 3.21 35.29
CA THR A 68 -8.64 4.60 35.14
C THR A 68 -9.86 4.79 34.23
N GLY A 69 -10.20 3.81 33.41
CA GLY A 69 -11.25 3.91 32.38
C GLY A 69 -10.87 4.79 31.19
N GLU A 70 -9.65 5.31 31.15
CA GLU A 70 -9.18 6.18 30.06
C GLU A 70 -9.00 5.40 28.76
N THR A 71 -9.26 6.09 27.63
CA THR A 71 -9.07 5.50 26.32
C THR A 71 -7.60 5.50 25.94
N GLN A 72 -7.06 4.31 25.69
CA GLN A 72 -5.71 4.12 25.17
C GLN A 72 -5.76 3.69 23.71
N TYR A 73 -5.15 4.46 22.82
CA TYR A 73 -5.05 4.11 21.41
C TYR A 73 -3.95 3.08 21.16
N LEU A 74 -4.30 1.98 20.50
CA LEU A 74 -3.38 0.88 20.14
C LEU A 74 -2.65 1.16 18.82
N SER A 75 -3.25 1.93 17.93
CA SER A 75 -2.68 2.34 16.64
C SER A 75 -2.54 3.86 16.61
N ARG A 76 -1.35 4.33 16.24
CA ARG A 76 -0.98 5.75 16.26
C ARG A 76 -0.33 6.21 14.95
N GLY A 77 0.12 7.47 14.92
CA GLY A 77 0.84 8.05 13.78
C GLY A 77 -0.03 8.25 12.56
N ILE A 78 0.39 7.77 11.40
CA ILE A 78 -0.34 7.98 10.13
C ILE A 78 -1.78 7.46 10.20
N PHE A 79 -2.02 6.37 10.93
CA PHE A 79 -3.38 5.86 11.15
C PHE A 79 -4.25 6.89 11.88
N GLU A 80 -3.75 7.47 12.98
CA GLU A 80 -4.48 8.52 13.72
C GLU A 80 -4.76 9.74 12.85
N GLU A 81 -3.80 10.16 12.02
CA GLU A 81 -3.99 11.27 11.10
C GLU A 81 -5.15 11.01 10.11
N ILE A 82 -5.18 9.81 9.51
CA ILE A 82 -6.23 9.43 8.56
C ILE A 82 -7.59 9.42 9.26
N VAL A 83 -7.67 8.83 10.46
CA VAL A 83 -8.90 8.78 11.26
C VAL A 83 -9.35 10.19 11.66
N ALA A 84 -8.43 11.06 12.06
CA ALA A 84 -8.73 12.44 12.40
C ALA A 84 -9.26 13.24 11.20
N ASP A 85 -8.67 13.03 10.00
CA ASP A 85 -9.15 13.65 8.76
C ASP A 85 -10.55 13.19 8.38
N MET A 86 -10.82 11.89 8.53
CA MET A 86 -12.15 11.33 8.27
C MET A 86 -13.20 11.88 9.24
N ARG A 87 -12.85 12.03 10.52
CA ARG A 87 -13.73 12.65 11.52
C ARG A 87 -14.01 14.13 11.19
N ARG A 88 -12.97 14.88 10.83
CA ARG A 88 -13.12 16.30 10.42
C ARG A 88 -14.01 16.46 9.18
N ALA A 89 -13.94 15.49 8.26
CA ALA A 89 -14.80 15.47 7.07
C ALA A 89 -16.25 15.02 7.35
N GLY A 90 -16.61 14.68 8.60
CA GLY A 90 -17.92 14.09 8.92
C GLY A 90 -18.14 12.69 8.34
N ALA A 91 -17.05 12.03 7.95
CA ALA A 91 -17.06 10.75 7.25
C ALA A 91 -17.03 9.54 8.19
N MET A 92 -17.11 9.75 9.50
CA MET A 92 -17.13 8.69 10.51
C MET A 92 -18.29 8.83 11.46
N LYS A 93 -18.90 7.69 11.80
CA LYS A 93 -19.85 7.53 12.91
C LYS A 93 -19.35 6.39 13.78
N GLU A 94 -18.89 6.71 15.01
CA GLU A 94 -18.22 5.77 15.89
C GLU A 94 -16.98 5.14 15.22
N ASN A 95 -17.02 3.83 14.92
CA ASN A 95 -15.98 3.10 14.21
C ASN A 95 -16.31 2.82 12.73
N LEU A 96 -17.51 3.22 12.28
CA LEU A 96 -17.90 3.10 10.87
C LEU A 96 -17.42 4.33 10.10
N PHE A 97 -16.90 4.13 8.91
CA PHE A 97 -16.48 5.21 8.04
C PHE A 97 -17.01 5.06 6.62
N ASN A 98 -17.07 6.18 5.92
CA ASN A 98 -17.45 6.22 4.51
C ASN A 98 -16.22 5.92 3.63
N PRO A 99 -16.21 4.80 2.85
CA PRO A 99 -15.07 4.41 2.01
C PRO A 99 -14.72 5.46 0.93
N GLU A 100 -15.70 6.20 0.42
CA GLU A 100 -15.46 7.22 -0.60
C GLU A 100 -14.60 8.38 -0.05
N TRP A 101 -14.87 8.79 1.19
CA TRP A 101 -14.04 9.77 1.88
C TRP A 101 -12.63 9.26 2.16
N LEU A 102 -12.48 7.96 2.45
CA LEU A 102 -11.17 7.36 2.62
C LEU A 102 -10.32 7.49 1.34
N LYS A 103 -10.90 7.19 0.16
CA LYS A 103 -10.24 7.38 -1.14
C LYS A 103 -9.76 8.81 -1.33
N ILE A 104 -10.63 9.78 -1.07
CA ILE A 104 -10.32 11.22 -1.22
C ILE A 104 -9.18 11.63 -0.29
N ILE A 105 -9.26 11.24 0.97
CA ILE A 105 -8.27 11.59 1.99
C ILE A 105 -6.90 10.98 1.66
N LEU A 106 -6.86 9.69 1.30
CA LEU A 106 -5.61 9.02 0.94
C LEU A 106 -4.98 9.65 -0.30
N ASN A 107 -5.76 9.88 -1.36
CA ASN A 107 -5.25 10.53 -2.58
C ASN A 107 -4.68 11.93 -2.29
N ARG A 108 -5.35 12.73 -1.47
CA ARG A 108 -4.86 14.04 -1.06
C ARG A 108 -3.53 13.92 -0.30
N LYS A 109 -3.46 13.04 0.70
CA LYS A 109 -2.23 12.83 1.47
C LYS A 109 -1.06 12.37 0.60
N MET A 110 -1.29 11.47 -0.34
CA MET A 110 -0.26 11.03 -1.29
C MET A 110 0.26 12.19 -2.13
N LYS A 111 -0.67 12.99 -2.69
CA LYS A 111 -0.32 14.17 -3.49
C LYS A 111 0.48 15.19 -2.68
N GLU A 112 0.05 15.50 -1.46
CA GLU A 112 0.73 16.43 -0.55
C GLU A 112 2.14 15.95 -0.16
N ALA A 113 2.32 14.64 0.00
CA ALA A 113 3.62 14.02 0.30
C ALA A 113 4.52 13.81 -0.94
N GLY A 114 4.03 14.08 -2.15
CA GLY A 114 4.79 13.87 -3.38
C GLY A 114 4.95 12.40 -3.79
N VAL A 115 4.07 11.49 -3.32
CA VAL A 115 4.06 10.09 -3.75
C VAL A 115 3.55 10.00 -5.18
N GLU A 116 4.32 9.35 -6.06
CA GLU A 116 3.84 8.99 -7.40
C GLU A 116 2.85 7.80 -7.25
N LEU A 117 1.71 7.86 -7.95
CA LEU A 117 0.68 6.80 -7.92
C LEU A 117 0.59 6.12 -9.29
N LEU A 118 0.62 4.80 -9.30
CA LEU A 118 0.43 3.97 -10.48
C LEU A 118 -0.75 3.03 -10.25
N PHE A 119 -1.94 3.50 -10.63
CA PHE A 119 -3.19 2.74 -10.53
C PHE A 119 -3.41 1.77 -11.70
N ASN A 120 -4.36 0.86 -11.55
CA ASN A 120 -4.73 -0.16 -12.53
C ASN A 120 -3.51 -0.94 -13.04
N SER A 121 -2.60 -1.26 -12.13
CA SER A 121 -1.28 -1.80 -12.41
C SER A 121 -0.95 -2.93 -11.46
N VAL A 122 -0.62 -4.10 -12.02
CA VAL A 122 -0.35 -5.31 -11.25
C VAL A 122 1.13 -5.67 -11.37
N ALA A 123 1.82 -5.88 -10.25
CA ALA A 123 3.15 -6.46 -10.26
C ALA A 123 3.04 -7.95 -10.61
N VAL A 124 3.66 -8.35 -11.72
CA VAL A 124 3.54 -9.70 -12.28
C VAL A 124 4.86 -10.48 -12.25
N GLU A 125 5.99 -9.79 -12.14
CA GLU A 125 7.30 -10.39 -12.02
C GLU A 125 8.16 -9.59 -11.05
N ALA A 126 9.12 -10.25 -10.44
CA ALA A 126 10.10 -9.60 -9.57
C ALA A 126 11.49 -10.21 -9.82
N GLU A 127 12.48 -9.37 -10.05
CA GLU A 127 13.86 -9.78 -10.29
C GLU A 127 14.68 -9.64 -9.03
N ARG A 128 15.34 -10.74 -8.63
CA ARG A 128 16.24 -10.81 -7.48
C ARG A 128 17.67 -11.07 -7.92
N LYS A 129 18.63 -10.40 -7.28
CA LYS A 129 20.06 -10.68 -7.40
C LYS A 129 20.62 -11.00 -6.01
N GLY A 130 20.91 -12.27 -5.76
CA GLY A 130 21.20 -12.73 -4.39
C GLY A 130 20.02 -12.49 -3.46
N ASP A 131 20.24 -11.81 -2.37
CA ASP A 131 19.20 -11.50 -1.37
C ASP A 131 18.49 -10.13 -1.60
N ARG A 132 18.77 -9.47 -2.73
CA ARG A 132 18.20 -8.16 -3.04
C ARG A 132 17.22 -8.23 -4.20
N LEU A 133 16.02 -7.71 -3.99
CA LEU A 133 15.09 -7.39 -5.05
C LEU A 133 15.59 -6.15 -5.79
N VAL A 134 15.69 -6.21 -7.11
CA VAL A 134 16.28 -5.13 -7.94
C VAL A 134 15.26 -4.47 -8.85
N SER A 135 14.21 -5.20 -9.23
CA SER A 135 13.14 -4.64 -10.06
C SER A 135 11.85 -5.43 -9.93
N VAL A 136 10.75 -4.77 -10.27
CA VAL A 136 9.44 -5.40 -10.49
C VAL A 136 8.98 -5.09 -11.90
N THR A 137 8.32 -6.05 -12.54
CA THR A 137 7.62 -5.84 -13.81
C THR A 137 6.14 -5.67 -13.51
N VAL A 138 5.56 -4.61 -14.03
CA VAL A 138 4.17 -4.22 -13.82
C VAL A 138 3.42 -4.30 -15.13
N ALA A 139 2.26 -4.96 -15.13
CA ALA A 139 1.32 -5.01 -16.24
C ALA A 139 0.20 -3.98 -16.08
N ASN A 140 -0.07 -3.21 -17.11
CA ASN A 140 -1.21 -2.30 -17.21
C ASN A 140 -1.65 -2.08 -18.66
N LYS A 141 -2.57 -1.14 -18.92
CA LYS A 141 -3.05 -0.85 -20.27
C LYS A 141 -1.96 -0.34 -21.24
N SER A 142 -0.85 0.19 -20.73
CA SER A 142 0.29 0.62 -21.57
C SER A 142 1.26 -0.52 -21.88
N GLY A 143 0.99 -1.73 -21.40
CA GLY A 143 1.83 -2.91 -21.57
C GLY A 143 2.62 -3.25 -20.30
N MET A 144 3.79 -3.87 -20.49
CA MET A 144 4.69 -4.30 -19.42
C MET A 144 5.72 -3.21 -19.15
N ILE A 145 5.84 -2.81 -17.89
CA ILE A 145 6.75 -1.74 -17.46
C ILE A 145 7.68 -2.29 -16.40
N LYS A 146 8.99 -2.23 -16.64
CA LYS A 146 10.01 -2.62 -15.65
C LYS A 146 10.39 -1.39 -14.81
N LEU A 147 10.30 -1.53 -13.48
CA LEU A 147 10.55 -0.49 -12.49
C LEU A 147 11.62 -0.96 -11.52
N ALA A 148 12.59 -0.09 -11.23
CA ALA A 148 13.66 -0.39 -10.30
C ALA A 148 13.63 0.54 -9.08
N ALA A 149 14.05 0.04 -7.93
CA ALA A 149 14.18 0.83 -6.72
C ALA A 149 15.33 0.31 -5.82
N THR A 150 15.72 1.15 -4.87
CA THR A 150 16.65 0.75 -3.82
C THR A 150 15.96 -0.19 -2.81
N TYR A 151 14.68 0.11 -2.49
CA TYR A 151 13.86 -0.66 -1.56
C TYR A 151 12.48 -0.95 -2.16
N PHE A 152 11.97 -2.14 -1.85
CA PHE A 152 10.62 -2.55 -2.19
C PHE A 152 9.87 -2.91 -0.92
N ILE A 153 8.63 -2.47 -0.81
CA ILE A 153 7.74 -2.81 0.30
C ILE A 153 6.54 -3.54 -0.28
N ASP A 154 6.44 -4.83 0.01
CA ASP A 154 5.30 -5.65 -0.38
C ASP A 154 4.15 -5.44 0.62
N CYS A 155 3.12 -4.77 0.16
CA CYS A 155 1.87 -4.52 0.87
C CYS A 155 0.67 -5.12 0.12
N THR A 156 0.93 -6.10 -0.75
CA THR A 156 -0.13 -6.90 -1.39
C THR A 156 -0.84 -7.76 -0.35
N GLY A 157 -2.05 -8.20 -0.64
CA GLY A 157 -2.81 -9.02 0.31
C GLY A 157 -2.19 -10.40 0.55
N ASP A 158 -1.47 -10.92 -0.44
CA ASP A 158 -0.99 -12.30 -0.50
C ASP A 158 0.53 -12.42 -0.66
N ALA A 159 1.30 -11.35 -0.40
CA ALA A 159 2.76 -11.30 -0.58
C ALA A 159 3.19 -11.60 -2.03
N ASP A 160 2.47 -11.05 -3.00
CA ASP A 160 2.64 -11.34 -4.43
C ASP A 160 4.06 -11.04 -4.93
N VAL A 161 4.65 -9.94 -4.46
CA VAL A 161 6.02 -9.55 -4.87
C VAL A 161 7.06 -10.49 -4.27
N ALA A 162 6.90 -10.86 -3.01
CA ALA A 162 7.80 -11.79 -2.34
C ALA A 162 7.75 -13.17 -3.00
N ALA A 163 6.55 -13.65 -3.33
CA ALA A 163 6.35 -14.91 -4.03
C ALA A 163 6.95 -14.88 -5.44
N ALA A 164 6.69 -13.81 -6.22
CA ALA A 164 7.25 -13.63 -7.56
C ALA A 164 8.78 -13.53 -7.56
N ALA A 165 9.38 -13.00 -6.48
CA ALA A 165 10.84 -12.96 -6.29
C ALA A 165 11.45 -14.30 -5.84
N GLY A 166 10.63 -15.31 -5.59
CA GLY A 166 11.09 -16.63 -5.13
C GLY A 166 11.57 -16.64 -3.69
N PHE A 167 11.07 -15.73 -2.84
CA PHE A 167 11.29 -15.82 -1.40
C PHE A 167 10.44 -16.96 -0.79
N PRO A 168 10.93 -17.64 0.25
CA PRO A 168 10.15 -18.68 0.93
C PRO A 168 8.88 -18.08 1.54
N TYR A 169 7.76 -18.72 1.33
CA TYR A 169 6.49 -18.35 1.95
C TYR A 169 5.70 -19.59 2.35
N ARG A 170 4.70 -19.42 3.19
CA ARG A 170 3.76 -20.49 3.57
C ARG A 170 2.36 -20.10 3.12
N LEU A 171 1.69 -21.02 2.43
CA LEU A 171 0.30 -20.88 2.02
C LEU A 171 -0.56 -21.83 2.86
N GLY A 172 -1.60 -21.31 3.51
CA GLY A 172 -2.51 -22.08 4.34
C GLY A 172 -1.87 -22.68 5.60
N ARG A 173 -2.56 -23.67 6.16
CA ARG A 173 -2.09 -24.46 7.30
C ARG A 173 -1.52 -25.80 6.82
N THR A 174 -0.48 -26.28 7.47
CA THR A 174 0.18 -27.56 7.12
C THR A 174 -0.77 -28.77 7.25
N GLU A 175 -1.82 -28.62 8.04
CA GLU A 175 -2.80 -29.68 8.35
C GLU A 175 -3.92 -29.80 7.30
N ASP A 176 -4.06 -28.80 6.43
CA ASP A 176 -5.13 -28.70 5.43
C ASP A 176 -4.66 -29.05 3.99
N HIS A 177 -3.42 -29.53 3.84
CA HIS A 177 -2.80 -29.88 2.53
C HIS A 177 -2.35 -31.33 2.50
#